data_5b5b5ecd09fef67ec1717fa5acb861e1
#
_entry.id   5b5b5ecd09fef67ec1717fa5acb861e1
#
_cell.length_a   1.000
_cell.length_b   1.000
_cell.length_c   1.000
_cell.angle_alpha   90.00
_cell.angle_beta   90.00
_cell.angle_gamma   90.00
#
_symmetry.space_group_name_H-M   'P 1'
#
loop_
_entity.id
_entity.type
_entity.pdbx_description
1 polymer ?
#
loop_
_entity_poly.entity_id
_entity_poly.type
_entity_poly.pdbx_seq_one_letter_code
_entity_poly.pdbx_strand_id
1 'polypeptide(L)'
;MPQSTWETLKTDVLILGSGGAGLCAALHLADAKSSHSVTIAVKGLFGKSGCTRMVQGGYNVVLREPDSLQAHFEDTLKGGQWLNNQELAWRLVQEAPKRVLELENRVGCFFDRNPDGTVHQKPFAGQSHDRTVHKGDLTGIEIINRLSEQVAAAGPTILEETRAVELLLDASGQRVTGVLLLDLRRGTFLVVQAKATLLATGGGPTMYKITAASHDKACDGIAMGFRAGATLMDMEMVQFHPTGLLVGQNQISGTVLEEGLRGAGAYLRNGLGERYMERYDPRGERATRDVVSRSSYLEIMAGRGTEEEGVLIDISHLGAEFVEGNFPGMTKRCRDVGFDLAREPVTVSPTAHFMMGGIAINPECHTNLEGLFVAGEDAAGVHGANRLGGNGVAESTVFGGIAGDVIAAWVQSAPSVAADEAAVREQIARCETPLLREGGPSVFALRDRLRETMWRKAGVVRNQAQLEQALTELVELRTELAQVGCPGGPLYNLAWSAALNLENALDVSEAIVRCALARQESRGAHYRSDFPERNDEEFLCNLILTHAQRPPQMQAIDMGRMSPENLA
;
A
#
# COMPACT_ATOMS: atom_id res chain seq x y z
N MET A 1 10.77 11.84 -37.24
CA MET A 1 9.48 11.59 -36.56
C MET A 1 8.89 12.94 -36.18
N PRO A 2 7.58 13.19 -36.27
CA PRO A 2 7.03 14.40 -35.71
C PRO A 2 7.37 14.41 -34.21
N GLN A 3 7.89 15.52 -33.70
CA GLN A 3 8.11 15.70 -32.27
C GLN A 3 6.76 15.54 -31.57
N SER A 4 6.65 14.58 -30.64
CA SER A 4 5.42 14.38 -29.89
C SER A 4 5.09 15.69 -29.19
N THR A 5 3.90 16.18 -29.44
CA THR A 5 3.36 17.38 -28.80
C THR A 5 2.70 16.97 -27.49
N TRP A 6 2.79 17.80 -26.48
CA TRP A 6 2.06 17.65 -25.23
C TRP A 6 1.23 18.87 -24.95
N GLU A 7 0.17 18.69 -24.18
CA GLU A 7 -0.60 19.77 -23.60
C GLU A 7 0.03 20.19 -22.26
N THR A 8 -0.16 21.45 -21.85
CA THR A 8 0.31 21.92 -20.54
C THR A 8 -0.87 22.45 -19.74
N LEU A 9 -1.04 21.92 -18.51
CA LEU A 9 -1.97 22.40 -17.50
C LEU A 9 -1.17 23.03 -16.35
N LYS A 10 -1.64 24.18 -15.83
CA LYS A 10 -1.08 24.80 -14.64
C LYS A 10 -2.06 24.69 -13.48
N THR A 11 -1.57 24.30 -12.33
CA THR A 11 -2.34 24.21 -11.09
C THR A 11 -1.46 24.60 -9.90
N ASP A 12 -2.03 25.02 -8.79
CA ASP A 12 -1.25 25.24 -7.57
C ASP A 12 -0.89 23.92 -6.91
N VAL A 13 -1.85 22.98 -6.86
CA VAL A 13 -1.69 21.66 -6.23
C VAL A 13 -2.08 20.56 -7.20
N LEU A 14 -1.21 19.60 -7.38
CA LEU A 14 -1.50 18.35 -8.08
C LEU A 14 -1.52 17.18 -7.08
N ILE A 15 -2.63 16.46 -7.04
CA ILE A 15 -2.79 15.24 -6.24
C ILE A 15 -2.80 14.04 -7.18
N LEU A 16 -1.94 13.06 -6.94
CA LEU A 16 -1.90 11.82 -7.69
C LEU A 16 -2.57 10.70 -6.88
N GLY A 17 -3.79 10.35 -7.29
CA GLY A 17 -4.59 9.30 -6.68
C GLY A 17 -5.81 9.82 -5.91
N SER A 18 -6.90 9.03 -5.94
CA SER A 18 -8.18 9.30 -5.27
C SER A 18 -8.53 8.22 -4.23
N GLY A 19 -7.52 7.69 -3.53
CA GLY A 19 -7.68 6.90 -2.31
C GLY A 19 -7.97 7.77 -1.09
N GLY A 20 -8.00 7.16 0.11
CA GLY A 20 -8.26 7.88 1.36
C GLY A 20 -7.35 9.10 1.55
N ALA A 21 -6.06 8.97 1.28
CA ALA A 21 -5.08 10.05 1.44
C ALA A 21 -5.33 11.21 0.47
N GLY A 22 -5.45 10.93 -0.83
CA GLY A 22 -5.67 11.97 -1.84
C GLY A 22 -7.00 12.70 -1.66
N LEU A 23 -8.08 11.99 -1.32
CA LEU A 23 -9.40 12.59 -1.10
C LEU A 23 -9.45 13.43 0.19
N CYS A 24 -8.85 12.97 1.30
CA CYS A 24 -8.73 13.78 2.51
C CYS A 24 -7.91 15.05 2.27
N ALA A 25 -6.79 14.95 1.56
CA ALA A 25 -5.99 16.11 1.22
C ALA A 25 -6.77 17.11 0.35
N ALA A 26 -7.49 16.63 -0.66
CA ALA A 26 -8.31 17.50 -1.52
C ALA A 26 -9.43 18.21 -0.73
N LEU A 27 -10.04 17.51 0.24
CA LEU A 27 -11.07 18.07 1.09
C LEU A 27 -10.51 19.18 2.00
N HIS A 28 -9.35 18.97 2.61
CA HIS A 28 -8.67 19.96 3.45
C HIS A 28 -8.20 21.18 2.64
N LEU A 29 -7.69 20.97 1.43
CA LEU A 29 -7.34 22.06 0.52
C LEU A 29 -8.57 22.91 0.18
N ALA A 30 -9.73 22.30 -0.07
CA ALA A 30 -10.98 23.02 -0.32
C ALA A 30 -11.45 23.85 0.88
N ASP A 31 -11.22 23.36 2.12
CA ASP A 31 -11.57 24.08 3.35
C ASP A 31 -10.72 25.30 3.65
N ALA A 32 -9.49 25.29 3.21
CA ALA A 32 -8.56 26.39 3.45
C ALA A 32 -9.06 27.74 2.91
N LYS A 33 -10.23 27.77 2.23
CA LYS A 33 -10.90 28.98 1.66
C LYS A 33 -9.96 29.88 0.87
N SER A 34 -8.89 29.31 0.38
CA SER A 34 -7.90 29.97 -0.45
C SER A 34 -8.23 29.74 -1.92
N SER A 35 -7.83 30.68 -2.78
CA SER A 35 -8.09 30.62 -4.22
C SER A 35 -7.16 29.64 -4.97
N HIS A 36 -6.72 28.56 -4.30
CA HIS A 36 -5.81 27.59 -4.93
C HIS A 36 -6.53 26.72 -5.95
N SER A 37 -5.92 26.58 -7.10
CA SER A 37 -6.34 25.58 -8.08
C SER A 37 -5.83 24.19 -7.66
N VAL A 38 -6.76 23.22 -7.59
CA VAL A 38 -6.44 21.82 -7.25
C VAL A 38 -6.80 20.93 -8.44
N THR A 39 -5.84 20.10 -8.84
CA THR A 39 -6.05 19.07 -9.86
C THR A 39 -5.79 17.70 -9.24
N ILE A 40 -6.68 16.75 -9.49
CA ILE A 40 -6.56 15.35 -9.06
C ILE A 40 -6.42 14.48 -10.30
N ALA A 41 -5.31 13.78 -10.45
CA ALA A 41 -5.10 12.82 -11.53
C ALA A 41 -5.22 11.39 -11.00
N VAL A 42 -6.02 10.58 -11.68
CA VAL A 42 -6.26 9.18 -11.31
C VAL A 42 -6.09 8.26 -12.51
N LYS A 43 -5.34 7.19 -12.32
CA LYS A 43 -5.04 6.18 -13.35
C LYS A 43 -6.28 5.41 -13.80
N GLY A 44 -7.23 5.20 -12.89
CA GLY A 44 -8.54 4.61 -13.16
C GLY A 44 -9.65 5.65 -13.05
N LEU A 45 -10.77 5.29 -12.43
CA LEU A 45 -11.91 6.17 -12.19
C LEU A 45 -11.87 6.78 -10.79
N PHE A 46 -12.28 8.03 -10.69
CA PHE A 46 -12.30 8.80 -9.45
C PHE A 46 -13.17 8.12 -8.37
N GLY A 47 -12.59 7.88 -7.19
CA GLY A 47 -13.25 7.21 -6.08
C GLY A 47 -13.67 5.74 -6.34
N LYS A 48 -13.26 5.14 -7.47
CA LYS A 48 -13.66 3.76 -7.84
C LYS A 48 -12.49 2.77 -7.86
N SER A 49 -11.25 3.25 -7.81
CA SER A 49 -10.02 2.44 -7.84
C SER A 49 -9.24 2.53 -6.52
N GLY A 50 -8.20 1.71 -6.39
CA GLY A 50 -7.30 1.68 -5.23
C GLY A 50 -7.79 0.83 -4.05
N CYS A 51 -6.89 0.66 -3.05
CA CYS A 51 -7.11 -0.29 -1.95
C CYS A 51 -8.00 0.24 -0.83
N THR A 52 -8.12 1.56 -0.61
CA THR A 52 -8.97 2.08 0.47
C THR A 52 -10.42 1.60 0.30
N ARG A 53 -10.92 1.54 -0.94
CA ARG A 53 -12.25 0.99 -1.24
C ARG A 53 -12.42 -0.49 -0.85
N MET A 54 -11.32 -1.24 -0.78
CA MET A 54 -11.31 -2.68 -0.50
C MET A 54 -11.19 -2.98 1.00
N VAL A 55 -11.04 -1.96 1.86
CA VAL A 55 -10.92 -2.12 3.31
C VAL A 55 -12.22 -2.70 3.88
N GLN A 56 -12.10 -3.85 4.52
CA GLN A 56 -13.21 -4.58 5.14
C GLN A 56 -13.28 -4.25 6.63
N GLY A 57 -12.16 -4.47 7.31
CA GLY A 57 -12.07 -4.53 8.76
C GLY A 57 -12.43 -3.25 9.49
N GLY A 58 -11.81 -2.13 9.18
CA GLY A 58 -12.13 -0.88 9.84
C GLY A 58 -10.95 0.04 10.11
N TYR A 59 -11.16 0.98 11.01
CA TYR A 59 -10.34 2.14 11.32
C TYR A 59 -9.97 2.15 12.81
N ASN A 60 -8.69 2.09 13.15
CA ASN A 60 -8.25 2.14 14.55
C ASN A 60 -8.26 3.56 15.09
N VAL A 61 -8.93 3.75 16.21
CA VAL A 61 -9.04 5.04 16.88
C VAL A 61 -9.43 4.88 18.35
N VAL A 62 -8.86 5.69 19.21
CA VAL A 62 -9.25 5.80 20.62
C VAL A 62 -10.48 6.72 20.72
N LEU A 63 -11.61 6.20 21.16
CA LEU A 63 -12.85 6.99 21.31
C LEU A 63 -13.34 7.07 22.76
N ARG A 64 -12.94 6.14 23.64
CA ARG A 64 -13.45 6.06 25.01
C ARG A 64 -12.51 5.29 25.94
N GLU A 65 -12.63 5.55 27.23
CA GLU A 65 -11.99 4.74 28.27
C GLU A 65 -12.52 3.29 28.28
N PRO A 66 -11.68 2.31 28.71
CA PRO A 66 -10.36 2.47 29.31
C PRO A 66 -9.21 2.59 28.30
N ASP A 67 -9.48 2.64 26.98
CA ASP A 67 -8.43 2.84 25.96
C ASP A 67 -7.83 4.26 26.04
N SER A 68 -6.59 4.42 25.58
CA SER A 68 -5.87 5.68 25.61
C SER A 68 -4.97 5.86 24.39
N LEU A 69 -4.62 7.11 24.08
CA LEU A 69 -3.65 7.40 23.00
C LEU A 69 -2.31 6.71 23.27
N GLN A 70 -1.91 6.66 24.54
CA GLN A 70 -0.69 5.98 24.96
C GLN A 70 -0.76 4.47 24.68
N ALA A 71 -1.86 3.81 25.04
CA ALA A 71 -2.04 2.38 24.77
C ALA A 71 -2.06 2.07 23.26
N HIS A 72 -2.73 2.91 22.45
CA HIS A 72 -2.71 2.76 20.98
C HIS A 72 -1.32 2.96 20.39
N PHE A 73 -0.55 3.93 20.91
CA PHE A 73 0.82 4.18 20.49
C PHE A 73 1.73 2.99 20.83
N GLU A 74 1.66 2.47 22.07
CA GLU A 74 2.42 1.29 22.50
C GLU A 74 2.12 0.07 21.63
N ASP A 75 0.84 -0.21 21.38
CA ASP A 75 0.44 -1.31 20.50
C ASP A 75 1.00 -1.14 19.09
N THR A 76 1.00 0.10 18.57
CA THR A 76 1.55 0.41 17.24
C THR A 76 3.05 0.17 17.18
N LEU A 77 3.82 0.59 18.21
CA LEU A 77 5.26 0.37 18.28
C LEU A 77 5.60 -1.12 18.47
N LYS A 78 4.90 -1.81 19.38
CA LYS A 78 5.06 -3.25 19.59
C LYS A 78 4.72 -4.05 18.33
N GLY A 79 3.60 -3.71 17.68
CA GLY A 79 3.20 -4.30 16.40
C GLY A 79 4.25 -4.08 15.32
N GLY A 80 4.77 -2.87 15.19
CA GLY A 80 5.82 -2.47 14.25
C GLY A 80 7.22 -2.94 14.62
N GLN A 81 7.36 -3.75 15.69
CA GLN A 81 8.64 -4.30 16.16
C GLN A 81 9.72 -3.23 16.39
N TRP A 82 9.28 -2.03 16.82
CA TRP A 82 10.11 -0.88 17.16
C TRP A 82 10.85 -0.21 15.99
N LEU A 83 10.57 -0.57 14.75
CA LEU A 83 11.11 0.11 13.56
C LEU A 83 10.34 1.37 13.17
N ASN A 84 9.25 1.68 13.86
CA ASN A 84 8.44 2.86 13.58
C ASN A 84 9.26 4.15 13.77
N ASN A 85 9.06 5.13 12.89
CA ASN A 85 9.33 6.51 13.24
C ASN A 85 8.30 6.92 14.29
N GLN A 86 8.76 7.15 15.53
CA GLN A 86 7.88 7.37 16.69
C GLN A 86 7.07 8.66 16.58
N GLU A 87 7.60 9.70 15.92
CA GLU A 87 6.85 10.93 15.68
C GLU A 87 5.68 10.71 14.72
N LEU A 88 5.90 9.94 13.65
CA LEU A 88 4.85 9.57 12.71
C LEU A 88 3.80 8.68 13.36
N ALA A 89 4.22 7.66 14.11
CA ALA A 89 3.31 6.77 14.83
C ALA A 89 2.47 7.52 15.88
N TRP A 90 3.10 8.45 16.62
CA TRP A 90 2.40 9.30 17.57
C TRP A 90 1.39 10.23 16.87
N ARG A 91 1.81 10.84 15.75
CA ARG A 91 0.95 11.72 14.96
C ARG A 91 -0.30 10.99 14.44
N LEU A 92 -0.14 9.75 13.97
CA LEU A 92 -1.26 8.88 13.59
C LEU A 92 -2.26 8.76 14.73
N VAL A 93 -1.79 8.34 15.91
CA VAL A 93 -2.63 8.05 17.07
C VAL A 93 -3.33 9.30 17.59
N GLN A 94 -2.61 10.42 17.64
CA GLN A 94 -3.09 11.69 18.14
C GLN A 94 -4.19 12.31 17.27
N GLU A 95 -4.06 12.22 15.94
CA GLU A 95 -5.00 12.84 15.00
C GLU A 95 -6.18 11.93 14.61
N ALA A 96 -6.06 10.61 14.81
CA ALA A 96 -7.11 9.65 14.43
C ALA A 96 -8.49 9.96 15.05
N PRO A 97 -8.64 10.35 16.33
CA PRO A 97 -9.95 10.71 16.92
C PRO A 97 -10.61 11.88 16.20
N LYS A 98 -9.85 12.94 15.94
CA LYS A 98 -10.33 14.12 15.21
C LYS A 98 -10.79 13.73 13.79
N ARG A 99 -10.03 12.87 13.14
CA ARG A 99 -10.31 12.43 11.76
C ARG A 99 -11.59 11.58 11.67
N VAL A 100 -11.82 10.66 12.62
CA VAL A 100 -13.06 9.88 12.64
C VAL A 100 -14.28 10.77 12.88
N LEU A 101 -14.18 11.73 13.80
CA LEU A 101 -15.25 12.71 14.03
C LEU A 101 -15.53 13.56 12.78
N GLU A 102 -14.51 13.93 12.04
CA GLU A 102 -14.66 14.63 10.76
C GLU A 102 -15.35 13.75 9.70
N LEU A 103 -14.92 12.48 9.58
CA LEU A 103 -15.56 11.53 8.66
C LEU A 103 -17.06 11.36 8.97
N GLU A 104 -17.48 11.35 10.23
CA GLU A 104 -18.90 11.28 10.59
C GLU A 104 -19.61 12.62 10.38
N ASN A 105 -19.13 13.70 11.01
CA ASN A 105 -19.90 14.93 11.16
C ASN A 105 -19.87 15.82 9.92
N ARG A 106 -18.80 15.76 9.13
CA ARG A 106 -18.59 16.59 7.95
C ARG A 106 -18.74 15.82 6.66
N VAL A 107 -18.08 14.67 6.57
CA VAL A 107 -18.08 13.85 5.36
C VAL A 107 -19.36 13.03 5.24
N GLY A 108 -20.00 12.70 6.37
CA GLY A 108 -21.26 11.99 6.43
C GLY A 108 -21.11 10.47 6.38
N CYS A 109 -19.95 9.94 6.83
CA CYS A 109 -19.79 8.50 7.03
C CYS A 109 -20.68 8.01 8.16
N PHE A 110 -21.25 6.82 7.98
CA PHE A 110 -22.15 6.22 8.97
C PHE A 110 -21.57 4.92 9.50
N PHE A 111 -20.85 5.00 10.61
CA PHE A 111 -20.25 3.83 11.27
C PHE A 111 -21.28 3.08 12.13
N ASP A 112 -21.03 1.79 12.38
CA ASP A 112 -21.90 0.97 13.20
C ASP A 112 -21.95 1.43 14.65
N ARG A 113 -23.12 1.23 15.31
CA ARG A 113 -23.42 1.71 16.64
C ARG A 113 -23.77 0.59 17.59
N ASN A 114 -23.44 0.78 18.87
CA ASN A 114 -23.96 0.00 19.97
C ASN A 114 -25.44 0.36 20.23
N PRO A 115 -26.18 -0.47 20.98
CA PRO A 115 -27.60 -0.16 21.35
C PRO A 115 -27.77 1.17 22.09
N ASP A 116 -26.72 1.65 22.77
CA ASP A 116 -26.71 2.94 23.48
C ASP A 116 -26.42 4.15 22.57
N GLY A 117 -26.23 3.91 21.27
CA GLY A 117 -25.90 4.93 20.26
C GLY A 117 -24.43 5.29 20.14
N THR A 118 -23.55 4.76 20.96
CA THR A 118 -22.09 4.96 20.84
C THR A 118 -21.53 4.20 19.64
N VAL A 119 -20.40 4.68 19.07
CA VAL A 119 -19.72 3.99 17.96
C VAL A 119 -19.26 2.60 18.39
N HIS A 120 -19.61 1.58 17.62
CA HIS A 120 -19.16 0.23 17.87
C HIS A 120 -17.69 0.07 17.46
N GLN A 121 -16.89 -0.55 18.33
CA GLN A 121 -15.48 -0.84 18.10
C GLN A 121 -15.25 -2.34 18.30
N LYS A 122 -14.60 -2.98 17.33
CA LYS A 122 -14.32 -4.41 17.34
C LYS A 122 -12.85 -4.72 17.60
N PRO A 123 -12.53 -5.92 18.16
CA PRO A 123 -11.16 -6.35 18.41
C PRO A 123 -10.42 -6.74 17.14
N PHE A 124 -9.12 -6.39 17.08
CA PHE A 124 -8.18 -6.91 16.10
C PHE A 124 -6.93 -7.45 16.77
N ALA A 125 -6.21 -8.34 16.07
CA ALA A 125 -4.99 -8.95 16.58
C ALA A 125 -3.88 -7.90 16.85
N GLY A 126 -3.17 -8.08 17.97
CA GLY A 126 -2.07 -7.18 18.37
C GLY A 126 -2.51 -5.88 19.04
N GLN A 127 -3.79 -5.72 19.35
CA GLN A 127 -4.33 -4.57 20.06
C GLN A 127 -4.67 -4.92 21.52
N SER A 128 -4.38 -4.02 22.45
CA SER A 128 -4.71 -4.16 23.87
C SER A 128 -6.17 -3.84 24.18
N HIS A 129 -6.84 -3.08 23.31
CA HIS A 129 -8.24 -2.66 23.44
C HIS A 129 -9.00 -2.81 22.13
N ASP A 130 -10.31 -2.96 22.20
CA ASP A 130 -11.22 -2.95 21.06
C ASP A 130 -11.36 -1.52 20.55
N ARG A 131 -10.60 -1.15 19.49
CA ARG A 131 -10.57 0.23 18.98
C ARG A 131 -10.91 0.37 17.49
N THR A 132 -11.30 -0.70 16.83
CA THR A 132 -11.52 -0.67 15.38
C THR A 132 -12.96 -0.29 15.04
N VAL A 133 -13.16 0.96 14.64
CA VAL A 133 -14.43 1.48 14.09
C VAL A 133 -14.68 0.89 12.71
N HIS A 134 -15.94 0.56 12.39
CA HIS A 134 -16.28 -0.12 11.16
C HIS A 134 -17.69 0.17 10.65
N LYS A 135 -17.95 -0.26 9.41
CA LYS A 135 -19.30 -0.35 8.81
C LYS A 135 -19.47 -1.76 8.26
N GLY A 136 -19.97 -2.68 9.11
CA GLY A 136 -19.97 -4.09 8.78
C GLY A 136 -18.58 -4.56 8.34
N ASP A 137 -18.51 -5.18 7.17
CA ASP A 137 -17.30 -5.58 6.45
C ASP A 137 -17.04 -4.72 5.18
N LEU A 138 -17.61 -3.50 5.12
CA LEU A 138 -17.57 -2.58 3.98
C LEU A 138 -17.08 -1.17 4.36
N THR A 139 -16.26 -1.05 5.39
CA THR A 139 -15.80 0.24 5.93
C THR A 139 -15.16 1.13 4.87
N GLY A 140 -14.33 0.57 4.01
CA GLY A 140 -13.66 1.33 2.97
C GLY A 140 -14.60 1.89 1.91
N ILE A 141 -15.64 1.14 1.55
CA ILE A 141 -16.67 1.60 0.59
C ILE A 141 -17.44 2.79 1.16
N GLU A 142 -17.81 2.74 2.44
CA GLU A 142 -18.48 3.85 3.12
C GLU A 142 -17.62 5.11 3.07
N ILE A 143 -16.36 5.02 3.52
CA ILE A 143 -15.44 6.15 3.59
C ILE A 143 -15.18 6.73 2.18
N ILE A 144 -14.84 5.91 1.20
CA ILE A 144 -14.49 6.40 -0.15
C ILE A 144 -15.68 7.02 -0.86
N ASN A 145 -16.87 6.42 -0.78
CA ASN A 145 -18.05 6.99 -1.42
C ASN A 145 -18.37 8.38 -0.86
N ARG A 146 -18.36 8.54 0.47
CA ARG A 146 -18.65 9.82 1.11
C ARG A 146 -17.57 10.87 0.84
N LEU A 147 -16.28 10.49 0.94
CA LEU A 147 -15.19 11.41 0.62
C LEU A 147 -15.24 11.86 -0.85
N SER A 148 -15.47 10.94 -1.79
CA SER A 148 -15.51 11.29 -3.21
C SER A 148 -16.70 12.20 -3.55
N GLU A 149 -17.86 11.99 -2.92
CA GLU A 149 -19.02 12.90 -3.06
C GLU A 149 -18.69 14.32 -2.58
N GLN A 150 -18.06 14.47 -1.41
CA GLN A 150 -17.70 15.77 -0.85
C GLN A 150 -16.60 16.46 -1.69
N VAL A 151 -15.59 15.74 -2.13
CA VAL A 151 -14.52 16.29 -2.97
C VAL A 151 -15.05 16.71 -4.33
N ALA A 152 -15.91 15.90 -4.96
CA ALA A 152 -16.55 16.28 -6.23
C ALA A 152 -17.41 17.55 -6.09
N ALA A 153 -18.13 17.70 -4.99
CA ALA A 153 -18.92 18.89 -4.69
C ALA A 153 -18.05 20.15 -4.47
N ALA A 154 -16.80 20.00 -4.01
CA ALA A 154 -15.84 21.09 -3.86
C ALA A 154 -15.26 21.58 -5.21
N GLY A 155 -15.42 20.82 -6.31
CA GLY A 155 -15.15 21.24 -7.69
C GLY A 155 -13.69 21.32 -8.12
N PRO A 156 -12.77 20.43 -7.66
CA PRO A 156 -11.42 20.36 -8.21
C PRO A 156 -11.45 19.91 -9.68
N THR A 157 -10.37 20.18 -10.41
CA THR A 157 -10.18 19.56 -11.74
C THR A 157 -9.86 18.07 -11.54
N ILE A 158 -10.65 17.17 -12.15
CA ILE A 158 -10.45 15.74 -12.06
C ILE A 158 -10.06 15.18 -13.44
N LEU A 159 -8.89 14.52 -13.49
CA LEU A 159 -8.36 13.86 -14.68
C LEU A 159 -8.43 12.34 -14.45
N GLU A 160 -9.47 11.72 -14.99
CA GLU A 160 -9.68 10.28 -14.94
C GLU A 160 -8.94 9.54 -16.06
N GLU A 161 -8.62 8.25 -15.84
CA GLU A 161 -7.88 7.42 -16.78
C GLU A 161 -6.58 8.10 -17.27
N THR A 162 -5.99 8.88 -16.36
CA THR A 162 -4.78 9.67 -16.59
C THR A 162 -3.70 9.25 -15.59
N ARG A 163 -2.73 8.49 -16.09
CA ARG A 163 -1.65 7.97 -15.26
C ARG A 163 -0.50 8.96 -15.14
N ALA A 164 0.08 9.06 -13.95
CA ALA A 164 1.38 9.69 -13.77
C ALA A 164 2.48 8.77 -14.32
N VAL A 165 3.45 9.36 -15.01
CA VAL A 165 4.54 8.64 -15.66
C VAL A 165 5.89 9.00 -15.04
N GLU A 166 6.13 10.33 -14.80
CA GLU A 166 7.39 10.79 -14.23
C GLU A 166 7.22 12.13 -13.50
N LEU A 167 7.94 12.31 -12.39
CA LEU A 167 8.10 13.61 -11.73
C LEU A 167 9.03 14.50 -12.54
N LEU A 168 8.67 15.77 -12.69
CA LEU A 168 9.48 16.76 -13.39
C LEU A 168 10.21 17.63 -12.38
N LEU A 169 11.52 17.71 -12.52
CA LEU A 169 12.39 18.46 -11.62
C LEU A 169 12.78 19.81 -12.25
N ASP A 170 13.19 20.73 -11.40
CA ASP A 170 13.89 21.95 -11.83
C ASP A 170 15.34 21.61 -12.26
N ALA A 171 16.03 22.60 -12.81
CA ALA A 171 17.40 22.44 -13.28
C ALA A 171 18.42 22.05 -12.17
N SER A 172 18.07 22.26 -10.90
CA SER A 172 18.91 21.84 -9.76
C SER A 172 18.72 20.37 -9.39
N GLY A 173 17.63 19.75 -9.83
CA GLY A 173 17.24 18.41 -9.43
C GLY A 173 16.74 18.29 -7.98
N GLN A 174 16.46 19.40 -7.31
CA GLN A 174 16.08 19.42 -5.89
C GLN A 174 14.60 19.75 -5.65
N ARG A 175 13.92 20.28 -6.67
CA ARG A 175 12.50 20.69 -6.59
C ARG A 175 11.67 19.95 -7.63
N VAL A 176 10.53 19.42 -7.20
CA VAL A 176 9.49 18.92 -8.11
C VAL A 176 8.66 20.12 -8.60
N THR A 177 8.59 20.28 -9.92
CA THR A 177 7.91 21.40 -10.59
C THR A 177 6.59 20.99 -11.25
N GLY A 178 6.30 19.68 -11.23
CA GLY A 178 5.10 19.09 -11.82
C GLY A 178 5.29 17.63 -12.19
N VAL A 179 4.41 17.13 -13.03
CA VAL A 179 4.35 15.71 -13.41
C VAL A 179 4.04 15.58 -14.90
N LEU A 180 4.71 14.63 -15.55
CA LEU A 180 4.31 14.14 -16.86
C LEU A 180 3.21 13.09 -16.67
N LEU A 181 2.05 13.35 -17.25
CA LEU A 181 0.89 12.47 -17.26
C LEU A 181 0.65 11.90 -18.67
N LEU A 182 0.02 10.72 -18.71
CA LEU A 182 -0.47 10.10 -19.94
C LEU A 182 -1.99 9.89 -19.84
N ASP A 183 -2.76 10.56 -20.70
CA ASP A 183 -4.19 10.27 -20.89
C ASP A 183 -4.33 8.94 -21.65
N LEU A 184 -4.80 7.91 -20.98
CA LEU A 184 -4.92 6.55 -21.53
C LEU A 184 -5.98 6.45 -22.62
N ARG A 185 -6.99 7.31 -22.57
CA ARG A 185 -8.11 7.35 -23.57
C ARG A 185 -7.65 7.93 -24.89
N ARG A 186 -6.80 8.97 -24.83
CA ARG A 186 -6.33 9.69 -26.01
C ARG A 186 -4.96 9.22 -26.47
N GLY A 187 -4.19 8.58 -25.58
CA GLY A 187 -2.81 8.22 -25.84
C GLY A 187 -1.90 9.44 -25.99
N THR A 188 -2.23 10.56 -25.33
CA THR A 188 -1.50 11.83 -25.41
C THR A 188 -0.89 12.20 -24.07
N PHE A 189 0.22 12.92 -24.12
CA PHE A 189 0.91 13.40 -22.93
C PHE A 189 0.40 14.76 -22.47
N LEU A 190 0.34 14.94 -21.16
CA LEU A 190 -0.02 16.17 -20.49
C LEU A 190 1.06 16.50 -19.45
N VAL A 191 1.65 17.67 -19.54
CA VAL A 191 2.53 18.22 -18.51
C VAL A 191 1.69 19.05 -17.55
N VAL A 192 1.60 18.62 -16.28
CA VAL A 192 0.96 19.41 -15.25
C VAL A 192 2.05 20.10 -14.43
N GLN A 193 2.14 21.44 -14.59
CA GLN A 193 2.98 22.29 -13.75
C GLN A 193 2.26 22.58 -12.44
N ALA A 194 2.90 22.30 -11.32
CA ALA A 194 2.33 22.48 -9.98
C ALA A 194 3.36 23.08 -9.01
N LYS A 195 2.90 23.90 -8.06
CA LYS A 195 3.74 24.38 -6.96
C LYS A 195 4.00 23.27 -5.94
N ALA A 196 2.99 22.44 -5.71
CA ALA A 196 3.08 21.27 -4.84
C ALA A 196 2.48 20.04 -5.54
N THR A 197 3.17 18.90 -5.41
CA THR A 197 2.69 17.59 -5.86
C THR A 197 2.54 16.67 -4.66
N LEU A 198 1.35 16.07 -4.48
CA LEU A 198 1.09 15.06 -3.47
C LEU A 198 1.05 13.67 -4.13
N LEU A 199 1.96 12.78 -3.74
CA LEU A 199 1.86 11.36 -4.06
C LEU A 199 0.89 10.70 -3.07
N ALA A 200 -0.20 10.17 -3.58
CA ALA A 200 -1.21 9.39 -2.87
C ALA A 200 -1.68 8.22 -3.75
N THR A 201 -0.73 7.67 -4.54
CA THR A 201 -0.99 6.60 -5.52
C THR A 201 -1.15 5.23 -4.84
N GLY A 202 -0.65 5.12 -3.62
CA GLY A 202 -0.64 3.92 -2.80
C GLY A 202 0.42 2.93 -3.26
N GLY A 203 0.96 2.13 -2.34
CA GLY A 203 1.98 1.13 -2.60
C GLY A 203 1.53 0.13 -3.66
N GLY A 204 1.03 -0.99 -3.24
CA GLY A 204 0.44 -1.99 -4.12
C GLY A 204 1.41 -3.09 -4.53
N PRO A 205 1.54 -4.11 -3.68
CA PRO A 205 2.47 -5.23 -3.90
C PRO A 205 1.97 -6.18 -5.00
N THR A 206 1.66 -5.65 -6.19
CA THR A 206 1.17 -6.43 -7.35
C THR A 206 2.30 -7.15 -8.09
N MET A 207 3.56 -6.94 -7.68
CA MET A 207 4.71 -7.72 -8.13
C MET A 207 4.75 -9.13 -7.53
N TYR A 208 3.87 -9.47 -6.60
CA TYR A 208 3.75 -10.82 -6.03
C TYR A 208 2.66 -11.63 -6.74
N LYS A 209 2.85 -12.96 -6.83
CA LYS A 209 1.92 -13.90 -7.49
C LYS A 209 0.53 -13.85 -6.87
N ILE A 210 0.46 -13.93 -5.54
CA ILE A 210 -0.79 -13.84 -4.79
C ILE A 210 -0.80 -12.48 -4.08
N THR A 211 -1.74 -11.62 -4.48
CA THR A 211 -1.86 -10.27 -3.96
C THR A 211 -3.30 -9.88 -3.71
N ALA A 212 -3.53 -9.18 -2.60
CA ALA A 212 -4.81 -8.57 -2.26
C ALA A 212 -4.90 -7.11 -2.74
N ALA A 213 -3.84 -6.58 -3.36
CA ALA A 213 -3.83 -5.22 -3.84
C ALA A 213 -4.71 -5.05 -5.09
N SER A 214 -5.26 -3.85 -5.26
CA SER A 214 -5.97 -3.48 -6.48
C SER A 214 -5.04 -3.59 -7.70
N HIS A 215 -5.49 -4.19 -8.79
CA HIS A 215 -4.67 -4.46 -9.99
C HIS A 215 -4.24 -3.20 -10.75
N ASP A 216 -4.85 -2.06 -10.52
CA ASP A 216 -4.46 -0.75 -11.07
C ASP A 216 -3.25 -0.15 -10.34
N LYS A 217 -2.86 -0.66 -9.19
CA LYS A 217 -1.66 -0.26 -8.47
C LYS A 217 -0.40 -0.93 -9.06
N ALA A 218 0.66 -0.16 -9.19
CA ALA A 218 1.95 -0.65 -9.67
C ALA A 218 3.13 0.08 -8.99
N CYS A 219 2.94 0.54 -7.74
CA CYS A 219 3.91 1.35 -7.00
C CYS A 219 4.32 2.63 -7.75
N ASP A 220 3.40 3.24 -8.49
CA ASP A 220 3.71 4.35 -9.41
C ASP A 220 4.40 5.52 -8.68
N GLY A 221 3.85 5.96 -7.51
CA GLY A 221 4.41 7.06 -6.71
C GLY A 221 5.78 6.72 -6.14
N ILE A 222 5.94 5.52 -5.56
CA ILE A 222 7.22 5.07 -4.99
C ILE A 222 8.30 5.03 -6.08
N ALA A 223 8.01 4.44 -7.25
CA ALA A 223 8.96 4.32 -8.34
C ALA A 223 9.35 5.70 -8.92
N MET A 224 8.37 6.57 -9.19
CA MET A 224 8.63 7.94 -9.66
C MET A 224 9.43 8.75 -8.65
N GLY A 225 9.06 8.69 -7.36
CA GLY A 225 9.78 9.36 -6.29
C GLY A 225 11.23 8.87 -6.21
N PHE A 226 11.46 7.56 -6.27
CA PHE A 226 12.80 6.96 -6.26
C PHE A 226 13.65 7.44 -7.43
N ARG A 227 13.13 7.41 -8.66
CA ARG A 227 13.85 7.92 -9.85
C ARG A 227 14.16 9.41 -9.76
N ALA A 228 13.24 10.19 -9.16
CA ALA A 228 13.45 11.61 -8.92
C ALA A 228 14.46 11.93 -7.80
N GLY A 229 14.89 10.93 -7.03
CA GLY A 229 15.84 11.09 -5.93
C GLY A 229 15.21 11.19 -4.54
N ALA A 230 13.93 10.87 -4.40
CA ALA A 230 13.33 10.71 -3.08
C ALA A 230 13.96 9.53 -2.32
N THR A 231 14.10 9.70 -1.02
CA THR A 231 14.65 8.68 -0.13
C THR A 231 13.60 7.61 0.15
N LEU A 232 13.92 6.34 -0.11
CA LEU A 232 13.13 5.19 0.30
C LEU A 232 13.58 4.68 1.67
N MET A 233 12.64 4.14 2.45
CA MET A 233 12.87 3.58 3.78
C MET A 233 12.22 2.20 3.92
N ASP A 234 12.94 1.24 4.51
CA ASP A 234 12.46 -0.09 4.94
C ASP A 234 11.68 -0.86 3.86
N MET A 235 12.18 -0.84 2.63
CA MET A 235 11.49 -1.43 1.47
C MET A 235 11.27 -2.95 1.60
N GLU A 236 12.05 -3.65 2.41
CA GLU A 236 11.89 -5.08 2.69
C GLU A 236 10.63 -5.40 3.50
N MET A 237 10.01 -4.39 4.12
CA MET A 237 8.84 -4.54 4.98
C MET A 237 7.56 -4.56 4.15
N VAL A 238 7.24 -5.73 3.61
CA VAL A 238 6.01 -6.02 2.87
C VAL A 238 5.14 -6.97 3.70
N GLN A 239 3.93 -6.53 4.06
CA GLN A 239 3.01 -7.33 4.84
C GLN A 239 2.23 -8.31 3.96
N PHE A 240 2.19 -9.56 4.38
CA PHE A 240 1.31 -10.59 3.83
C PHE A 240 0.12 -10.81 4.76
N HIS A 241 -1.09 -10.76 4.23
CA HIS A 241 -2.29 -11.13 4.98
C HIS A 241 -2.46 -12.64 4.96
N PRO A 242 -2.79 -13.29 6.09
CA PRO A 242 -2.80 -14.75 6.18
C PRO A 242 -3.84 -15.45 5.32
N THR A 243 -4.95 -14.78 5.02
CA THR A 243 -6.18 -15.39 4.50
C THR A 243 -6.63 -14.78 3.19
N GLY A 244 -5.77 -14.83 2.16
CA GLY A 244 -6.13 -14.55 0.77
C GLY A 244 -6.88 -15.74 0.18
N LEU A 245 -8.08 -15.53 -0.32
CA LEU A 245 -8.91 -16.56 -0.96
C LEU A 245 -8.21 -17.12 -2.19
N LEU A 246 -8.12 -18.44 -2.34
CA LEU A 246 -7.59 -19.09 -3.54
C LEU A 246 -8.74 -19.68 -4.38
N VAL A 247 -8.83 -19.23 -5.61
CA VAL A 247 -9.85 -19.65 -6.60
C VAL A 247 -9.24 -19.88 -7.98
N GLY A 248 -8.10 -20.53 -8.03
CA GLY A 248 -7.39 -20.82 -9.26
C GLY A 248 -7.02 -19.54 -10.03
N GLN A 249 -7.15 -19.55 -11.36
CA GLN A 249 -6.85 -18.40 -12.24
C GLN A 249 -8.02 -17.39 -12.32
N ASN A 250 -8.52 -16.94 -11.18
CA ASN A 250 -9.59 -15.95 -11.10
C ASN A 250 -9.04 -14.62 -10.58
N GLN A 251 -9.58 -13.49 -11.06
CA GLN A 251 -9.16 -12.14 -10.63
C GLN A 251 -9.38 -11.86 -9.14
N ILE A 252 -10.29 -12.58 -8.48
CA ILE A 252 -10.53 -12.47 -7.05
C ILE A 252 -9.60 -13.36 -6.22
N SER A 253 -8.76 -14.19 -6.84
CA SER A 253 -7.75 -14.98 -6.15
C SER A 253 -6.77 -14.03 -5.46
N GLY A 254 -6.49 -14.27 -4.18
CA GLY A 254 -5.71 -13.38 -3.31
C GLY A 254 -6.54 -12.38 -2.51
N THR A 255 -7.82 -12.18 -2.83
CA THR A 255 -8.67 -11.25 -2.08
C THR A 255 -8.81 -11.67 -0.62
N VAL A 256 -8.63 -10.73 0.30
CA VAL A 256 -8.65 -10.99 1.75
C VAL A 256 -10.01 -11.51 2.21
N LEU A 257 -10.00 -12.61 2.97
CA LEU A 257 -11.05 -12.94 3.93
C LEU A 257 -10.71 -12.27 5.27
N GLU A 258 -11.66 -11.54 5.83
CA GLU A 258 -11.50 -10.64 6.95
C GLU A 258 -10.82 -11.29 8.16
N GLU A 259 -9.95 -10.54 8.86
CA GLU A 259 -9.27 -10.98 10.09
C GLU A 259 -10.24 -11.33 11.22
N GLY A 260 -11.43 -10.74 11.24
CA GLY A 260 -12.50 -11.03 12.18
C GLY A 260 -12.92 -12.50 12.21
N LEU A 261 -12.78 -13.24 11.11
CA LEU A 261 -13.04 -14.68 11.07
C LEU A 261 -12.15 -15.44 12.07
N ARG A 262 -10.83 -15.14 12.10
CA ARG A 262 -9.88 -15.72 13.05
C ARG A 262 -10.15 -15.23 14.49
N GLY A 263 -10.51 -13.96 14.62
CA GLY A 263 -10.93 -13.36 15.90
C GLY A 263 -12.16 -14.04 16.49
N ALA A 264 -13.12 -14.42 15.65
CA ALA A 264 -14.34 -15.13 16.04
C ALA A 264 -14.10 -16.63 16.37
N GLY A 265 -12.92 -17.17 16.01
CA GLY A 265 -12.56 -18.54 16.35
C GLY A 265 -12.40 -19.49 15.15
N ALA A 266 -12.29 -18.98 13.92
CA ALA A 266 -11.96 -19.82 12.77
C ALA A 266 -10.61 -20.54 12.98
N TYR A 267 -10.54 -21.80 12.59
CA TYR A 267 -9.31 -22.61 12.60
C TYR A 267 -8.58 -22.52 11.28
N LEU A 268 -7.23 -22.60 11.35
CA LEU A 268 -6.40 -22.81 10.17
C LEU A 268 -5.92 -24.27 10.14
N ARG A 269 -6.23 -24.95 9.04
CA ARG A 269 -5.86 -26.34 8.79
C ARG A 269 -4.96 -26.46 7.58
N ASN A 270 -3.99 -27.36 7.65
CA ASN A 270 -3.18 -27.70 6.48
C ASN A 270 -3.95 -28.63 5.51
N GLY A 271 -3.35 -29.01 4.39
CA GLY A 271 -3.94 -29.91 3.41
C GLY A 271 -4.21 -31.33 3.93
N LEU A 272 -3.63 -31.71 5.07
CA LEU A 272 -3.90 -32.97 5.76
C LEU A 272 -5.09 -32.87 6.75
N GLY A 273 -5.70 -31.69 6.87
CA GLY A 273 -6.81 -31.42 7.80
C GLY A 273 -6.36 -31.10 9.24
N GLU A 274 -5.07 -31.05 9.52
CA GLU A 274 -4.53 -30.77 10.85
C GLU A 274 -4.58 -29.26 11.17
N ARG A 275 -5.05 -28.91 12.35
CA ARG A 275 -4.88 -27.56 12.91
C ARG A 275 -3.43 -27.39 13.33
N TYR A 276 -2.72 -26.41 12.74
CA TYR A 276 -1.26 -26.32 12.86
C TYR A 276 -0.77 -25.11 13.67
N MET A 277 -1.58 -24.08 13.85
CA MET A 277 -1.11 -22.80 14.41
C MET A 277 -0.47 -22.93 15.79
N GLU A 278 -1.00 -23.82 16.67
CA GLU A 278 -0.47 -24.04 18.01
C GLU A 278 0.98 -24.60 18.02
N ARG A 279 1.44 -25.17 16.90
CA ARG A 279 2.85 -25.61 16.74
C ARG A 279 3.82 -24.44 16.56
N TYR A 280 3.32 -23.29 16.12
CA TYR A 280 4.11 -22.10 15.77
C TYR A 280 4.00 -20.97 16.78
N ASP A 281 2.81 -20.78 17.39
CA ASP A 281 2.58 -19.71 18.36
C ASP A 281 1.46 -20.11 19.35
N PRO A 282 1.68 -19.92 20.67
CA PRO A 282 0.69 -20.28 21.69
C PRO A 282 -0.63 -19.51 21.60
N ARG A 283 -0.65 -18.35 20.91
CA ARG A 283 -1.88 -17.59 20.64
C ARG A 283 -2.74 -18.21 19.52
N GLY A 284 -2.21 -19.24 18.84
CA GLY A 284 -2.87 -19.89 17.71
C GLY A 284 -3.23 -18.92 16.60
N GLU A 285 -4.44 -19.02 16.07
CA GLU A 285 -4.94 -18.19 14.97
C GLU A 285 -5.09 -16.70 15.34
N ARG A 286 -4.99 -16.33 16.62
CA ARG A 286 -4.98 -14.94 17.11
C ARG A 286 -3.59 -14.30 17.13
N ALA A 287 -2.55 -15.00 16.71
CA ALA A 287 -1.24 -14.42 16.51
C ALA A 287 -1.29 -13.30 15.44
N THR A 288 -0.27 -12.46 15.43
CA THR A 288 -0.15 -11.35 14.47
C THR A 288 -0.01 -11.85 13.02
N ARG A 289 -0.30 -10.99 12.05
CA ARG A 289 -0.36 -11.36 10.62
C ARG A 289 0.93 -11.96 10.10
N ASP A 290 2.07 -11.42 10.50
CA ASP A 290 3.41 -11.91 10.13
C ASP A 290 3.62 -13.35 10.59
N VAL A 291 3.27 -13.66 11.85
CA VAL A 291 3.38 -15.01 12.41
C VAL A 291 2.46 -15.98 11.68
N VAL A 292 1.17 -15.63 11.51
CA VAL A 292 0.20 -16.53 10.87
C VAL A 292 0.53 -16.76 9.40
N SER A 293 0.91 -15.71 8.65
CA SER A 293 1.30 -15.84 7.25
C SER A 293 2.53 -16.72 7.08
N ARG A 294 3.55 -16.51 7.93
CA ARG A 294 4.75 -17.34 7.94
C ARG A 294 4.44 -18.80 8.26
N SER A 295 3.63 -19.06 9.28
CA SER A 295 3.25 -20.43 9.67
C SER A 295 2.52 -21.16 8.54
N SER A 296 1.55 -20.48 7.89
CA SER A 296 0.84 -21.02 6.72
C SER A 296 1.79 -21.33 5.56
N TYR A 297 2.70 -20.40 5.26
CA TYR A 297 3.66 -20.59 4.18
C TYR A 297 4.65 -21.72 4.48
N LEU A 298 5.08 -21.89 5.73
CA LEU A 298 5.94 -23.02 6.16
C LEU A 298 5.22 -24.37 6.01
N GLU A 299 3.92 -24.46 6.29
CA GLU A 299 3.13 -25.68 6.04
C GLU A 299 3.09 -26.01 4.54
N ILE A 300 2.89 -24.99 3.68
CA ILE A 300 2.90 -25.13 2.22
C ILE A 300 4.28 -25.62 1.74
N MET A 301 5.35 -24.96 2.16
CA MET A 301 6.72 -25.35 1.79
C MET A 301 7.11 -26.76 2.26
N ALA A 302 6.56 -27.21 3.38
CA ALA A 302 6.79 -28.56 3.90
C ALA A 302 5.96 -29.64 3.17
N GLY A 303 5.25 -29.29 2.10
CA GLY A 303 4.40 -30.22 1.34
C GLY A 303 3.10 -30.62 2.06
N ARG A 304 2.71 -29.87 3.09
CA ARG A 304 1.45 -30.07 3.81
C ARG A 304 0.37 -29.04 3.40
N GLY A 305 0.57 -28.33 2.31
CA GLY A 305 -0.44 -27.46 1.70
C GLY A 305 -1.55 -28.24 0.99
N THR A 306 -2.56 -27.51 0.51
CA THR A 306 -3.55 -28.04 -0.45
C THR A 306 -2.92 -28.18 -1.85
N GLU A 307 -3.63 -28.81 -2.80
CA GLU A 307 -3.18 -28.95 -4.19
C GLU A 307 -2.93 -27.59 -4.87
N GLU A 308 -3.66 -26.53 -4.44
CA GLU A 308 -3.52 -25.17 -4.95
C GLU A 308 -2.39 -24.38 -4.26
N GLU A 309 -1.50 -25.01 -3.50
CA GLU A 309 -0.46 -24.35 -2.69
C GLU A 309 -1.05 -23.40 -1.62
N GLY A 310 -2.14 -23.79 -0.97
CA GLY A 310 -2.81 -23.06 0.10
C GLY A 310 -2.91 -23.84 1.41
N VAL A 311 -3.67 -23.27 2.34
CA VAL A 311 -4.16 -23.89 3.58
C VAL A 311 -5.67 -23.67 3.67
N LEU A 312 -6.35 -24.24 4.65
CA LEU A 312 -7.79 -24.15 4.82
C LEU A 312 -8.15 -23.23 5.99
N ILE A 313 -9.08 -22.29 5.79
CA ILE A 313 -9.78 -21.60 6.88
C ILE A 313 -11.13 -22.26 7.12
N ASP A 314 -11.40 -22.64 8.36
CA ASP A 314 -12.62 -23.36 8.78
C ASP A 314 -13.30 -22.63 9.93
N ILE A 315 -14.49 -22.08 9.67
CA ILE A 315 -15.35 -21.44 10.66
C ILE A 315 -16.71 -22.15 10.79
N SER A 316 -16.93 -23.22 10.04
CA SER A 316 -18.20 -23.94 9.94
C SER A 316 -18.70 -24.49 11.27
N HIS A 317 -17.78 -24.78 12.21
CA HIS A 317 -18.08 -25.29 13.55
C HIS A 317 -18.86 -24.29 14.43
N LEU A 318 -18.89 -23.00 14.10
CA LEU A 318 -19.69 -21.98 14.79
C LEU A 318 -21.16 -21.95 14.35
N GLY A 319 -21.51 -22.72 13.30
CA GLY A 319 -22.87 -22.81 12.76
C GLY A 319 -23.18 -21.75 11.71
N ALA A 320 -23.95 -22.15 10.69
CA ALA A 320 -24.23 -21.32 9.52
C ALA A 320 -24.94 -20.00 9.86
N GLU A 321 -25.88 -20.01 10.81
CA GLU A 321 -26.60 -18.80 11.25
C GLU A 321 -25.65 -17.74 11.82
N PHE A 322 -24.69 -18.17 12.66
CA PHE A 322 -23.68 -17.29 13.21
C PHE A 322 -22.79 -16.70 12.09
N VAL A 323 -22.29 -17.54 11.18
CA VAL A 323 -21.36 -17.12 10.14
C VAL A 323 -22.04 -16.18 9.14
N GLU A 324 -23.24 -16.52 8.67
CA GLU A 324 -24.01 -15.70 7.74
C GLU A 324 -24.45 -14.37 8.34
N GLY A 325 -24.77 -14.36 9.65
CA GLY A 325 -25.20 -13.15 10.36
C GLY A 325 -24.05 -12.18 10.66
N ASN A 326 -22.87 -12.69 11.03
CA ASN A 326 -21.72 -11.85 11.41
C ASN A 326 -20.76 -11.51 10.25
N PHE A 327 -20.74 -12.34 9.20
CA PHE A 327 -19.81 -12.21 8.06
C PHE A 327 -20.54 -12.32 6.71
N PRO A 328 -21.62 -11.55 6.49
CA PRO A 328 -22.45 -11.70 5.28
C PRO A 328 -21.67 -11.41 3.99
N GLY A 329 -20.78 -10.42 3.99
CA GLY A 329 -19.95 -10.08 2.83
C GLY A 329 -18.90 -11.16 2.51
N MET A 330 -18.30 -11.78 3.55
CA MET A 330 -17.33 -12.87 3.35
C MET A 330 -18.03 -14.12 2.83
N THR A 331 -19.19 -14.46 3.39
CA THR A 331 -20.01 -15.60 2.96
C THR A 331 -20.47 -15.42 1.50
N LYS A 332 -20.95 -14.22 1.16
CA LYS A 332 -21.33 -13.90 -0.23
C LYS A 332 -20.15 -14.04 -1.19
N ARG A 333 -18.99 -13.46 -0.84
CA ARG A 333 -17.77 -13.52 -1.68
C ARG A 333 -17.34 -14.96 -1.94
N CYS A 334 -17.37 -15.82 -0.94
CA CYS A 334 -17.04 -17.24 -1.12
C CYS A 334 -18.09 -17.94 -2.02
N ARG A 335 -19.38 -17.67 -1.82
CA ARG A 335 -20.45 -18.26 -2.64
C ARG A 335 -20.41 -17.82 -4.10
N ASP A 336 -20.03 -16.57 -4.37
CA ASP A 336 -19.90 -16.05 -5.75
C ASP A 336 -18.83 -16.83 -6.57
N VAL A 337 -17.96 -17.60 -5.89
CA VAL A 337 -16.92 -18.43 -6.52
C VAL A 337 -17.01 -19.92 -6.17
N GLY A 338 -18.15 -20.35 -5.64
CA GLY A 338 -18.47 -21.76 -5.47
C GLY A 338 -18.11 -22.37 -4.12
N PHE A 339 -17.73 -21.58 -3.10
CA PHE A 339 -17.47 -22.06 -1.73
C PHE A 339 -18.60 -21.65 -0.77
N ASP A 340 -18.89 -22.46 0.23
CA ASP A 340 -19.79 -22.09 1.33
C ASP A 340 -19.04 -21.97 2.66
N LEU A 341 -18.49 -20.79 2.93
CA LEU A 341 -17.73 -20.47 4.13
C LEU A 341 -18.47 -20.83 5.43
N ALA A 342 -19.82 -20.83 5.41
CA ALA A 342 -20.62 -21.15 6.56
C ALA A 342 -20.75 -22.65 6.86
N ARG A 343 -20.39 -23.51 5.89
CA ARG A 343 -20.62 -24.96 5.98
C ARG A 343 -19.38 -25.81 5.70
N GLU A 344 -18.37 -25.24 5.07
CA GLU A 344 -17.16 -25.98 4.68
C GLU A 344 -15.89 -25.15 4.82
N PRO A 345 -14.71 -25.78 4.99
CA PRO A 345 -13.44 -25.09 4.93
C PRO A 345 -13.20 -24.48 3.55
N VAL A 346 -12.54 -23.32 3.50
CA VAL A 346 -12.23 -22.60 2.25
C VAL A 346 -10.72 -22.48 2.08
N THR A 347 -10.22 -22.71 0.87
CA THR A 347 -8.78 -22.62 0.57
C THR A 347 -8.32 -21.16 0.58
N VAL A 348 -7.27 -20.90 1.36
CA VAL A 348 -6.63 -19.58 1.50
C VAL A 348 -5.11 -19.71 1.42
N SER A 349 -4.43 -18.62 1.14
CA SER A 349 -2.96 -18.53 1.17
C SER A 349 -2.55 -17.19 1.78
N PRO A 350 -1.32 -17.05 2.29
CA PRO A 350 -0.74 -15.73 2.46
C PRO A 350 -0.87 -14.93 1.17
N THR A 351 -1.23 -13.66 1.29
CA THR A 351 -1.42 -12.76 0.14
C THR A 351 -0.72 -11.44 0.39
N ALA A 352 0.06 -10.97 -0.56
CA ALA A 352 0.75 -9.68 -0.45
C ALA A 352 -0.29 -8.56 -0.34
N HIS A 353 -0.21 -7.76 0.73
CA HIS A 353 -1.33 -6.93 1.17
C HIS A 353 -1.00 -5.44 1.33
N PHE A 354 0.14 -5.11 1.95
CA PHE A 354 0.47 -3.73 2.30
C PHE A 354 1.98 -3.49 2.28
N MET A 355 2.40 -2.37 1.70
CA MET A 355 3.78 -1.88 1.75
C MET A 355 3.94 -1.03 3.00
N MET A 356 4.79 -1.44 3.95
CA MET A 356 5.13 -0.61 5.13
C MET A 356 6.36 0.25 4.86
N GLY A 357 7.23 -0.20 3.98
CA GLY A 357 8.26 0.61 3.35
C GLY A 357 7.69 1.49 2.23
N GLY A 358 8.41 2.55 1.89
CA GLY A 358 8.01 3.53 0.89
C GLY A 358 8.92 4.75 0.91
N ILE A 359 8.40 5.91 0.53
CA ILE A 359 9.12 7.18 0.56
C ILE A 359 9.17 7.70 2.01
N ALA A 360 10.37 8.06 2.48
CA ALA A 360 10.56 8.66 3.80
C ALA A 360 9.92 10.05 3.85
N ILE A 361 9.14 10.31 4.90
CA ILE A 361 8.48 11.59 5.16
C ILE A 361 8.76 12.09 6.57
N ASN A 362 8.58 13.41 6.77
CA ASN A 362 8.49 13.99 8.10
C ASN A 362 7.02 14.06 8.60
N PRO A 363 6.74 14.46 9.85
CA PRO A 363 5.36 14.55 10.38
C PRO A 363 4.41 15.50 9.61
N GLU A 364 4.95 16.40 8.79
CA GLU A 364 4.24 17.31 7.91
C GLU A 364 4.13 16.80 6.45
N CYS A 365 4.42 15.51 6.22
CA CYS A 365 4.35 14.85 4.90
C CYS A 365 5.36 15.36 3.86
N HIS A 366 6.38 16.14 4.22
CA HIS A 366 7.45 16.54 3.31
C HIS A 366 8.41 15.39 3.06
N THR A 367 8.95 15.35 1.85
CA THR A 367 10.09 14.49 1.47
C THR A 367 11.40 15.30 1.50
N ASN A 368 12.49 14.67 1.09
CA ASN A 368 13.76 15.35 0.84
C ASN A 368 13.76 16.22 -0.44
N LEU A 369 12.74 16.12 -1.29
CA LEU A 369 12.57 16.93 -2.51
C LEU A 369 11.58 18.07 -2.24
N GLU A 370 11.99 19.29 -2.55
CA GLU A 370 11.13 20.45 -2.37
C GLU A 370 9.91 20.40 -3.29
N GLY A 371 8.71 20.75 -2.79
CA GLY A 371 7.46 20.70 -3.53
C GLY A 371 6.87 19.29 -3.71
N LEU A 372 7.51 18.26 -3.15
CA LEU A 372 7.01 16.89 -3.15
C LEU A 372 6.54 16.49 -1.75
N PHE A 373 5.27 16.10 -1.66
CA PHE A 373 4.59 15.59 -0.47
C PHE A 373 4.11 14.17 -0.71
N VAL A 374 4.05 13.37 0.35
CA VAL A 374 3.60 11.99 0.26
C VAL A 374 2.67 11.64 1.42
N ALA A 375 1.59 10.93 1.15
CA ALA A 375 0.66 10.46 2.18
C ALA A 375 0.02 9.11 1.81
N GLY A 376 -0.30 8.32 2.82
CA GLY A 376 -0.82 6.96 2.66
C GLY A 376 0.26 5.96 2.30
N GLU A 377 -0.10 4.86 1.66
CA GLU A 377 0.78 3.70 1.42
C GLU A 377 1.97 3.96 0.47
N ASP A 378 2.12 5.16 -0.07
CA ASP A 378 3.36 5.61 -0.73
C ASP A 378 4.45 6.00 0.30
N ALA A 379 4.04 6.34 1.54
CA ALA A 379 4.91 6.78 2.61
C ALA A 379 5.41 5.62 3.48
N ALA A 380 6.59 5.78 4.08
CA ALA A 380 7.16 4.88 5.07
C ALA A 380 7.22 5.49 6.47
N GLY A 381 7.55 4.66 7.45
CA GLY A 381 7.91 5.06 8.80
C GLY A 381 6.80 4.92 9.85
N VAL A 382 5.53 4.95 9.48
CA VAL A 382 4.41 4.89 10.44
C VAL A 382 4.29 3.51 11.09
N HIS A 383 4.46 2.44 10.31
CA HIS A 383 4.07 1.07 10.71
C HIS A 383 5.23 0.17 11.13
N GLY A 384 6.47 0.60 10.91
CA GLY A 384 7.64 -0.22 11.20
C GLY A 384 7.62 -1.56 10.44
N ALA A 385 8.01 -2.64 11.10
CA ALA A 385 8.18 -3.95 10.47
C ALA A 385 6.86 -4.75 10.29
N ASN A 386 5.75 -4.34 10.92
CA ASN A 386 4.46 -5.02 10.78
C ASN A 386 3.30 -4.11 11.19
N ARG A 387 2.38 -3.88 10.28
CA ARG A 387 1.24 -2.99 10.47
C ARG A 387 0.09 -3.68 11.23
N LEU A 388 -0.45 -3.02 12.26
CA LEU A 388 -1.67 -3.46 12.90
C LEU A 388 -2.88 -3.30 11.97
N GLY A 389 -3.79 -4.29 12.00
CA GLY A 389 -5.07 -4.20 11.33
C GLY A 389 -5.81 -2.92 11.74
N GLY A 390 -6.43 -2.20 10.78
CA GLY A 390 -7.12 -0.92 11.05
C GLY A 390 -6.25 0.33 10.96
N ASN A 391 -4.93 0.27 11.21
CA ASN A 391 -4.05 1.44 11.11
C ASN A 391 -3.85 1.95 9.67
N GLY A 392 -3.95 1.10 8.64
CA GLY A 392 -3.68 1.54 7.26
C GLY A 392 -4.71 2.53 6.71
N VAL A 393 -6.01 2.36 7.00
CA VAL A 393 -7.01 3.35 6.60
C VAL A 393 -6.97 4.60 7.49
N ALA A 394 -6.63 4.43 8.77
CA ALA A 394 -6.38 5.54 9.68
C ALA A 394 -5.22 6.41 9.18
N GLU A 395 -4.09 5.80 8.85
CA GLU A 395 -2.92 6.47 8.27
C GLU A 395 -3.29 7.27 7.02
N SER A 396 -3.97 6.65 6.06
CA SER A 396 -4.30 7.31 4.80
C SER A 396 -5.11 8.59 5.01
N THR A 397 -6.11 8.57 5.90
CA THR A 397 -6.97 9.74 6.14
C THR A 397 -6.31 10.77 7.05
N VAL A 398 -5.55 10.34 8.05
CA VAL A 398 -4.80 11.24 8.94
C VAL A 398 -3.75 12.02 8.17
N PHE A 399 -2.82 11.32 7.52
CA PHE A 399 -1.75 12.00 6.79
C PHE A 399 -2.25 12.68 5.51
N GLY A 400 -3.33 12.18 4.90
CA GLY A 400 -4.00 12.89 3.82
C GLY A 400 -4.50 14.27 4.27
N GLY A 401 -5.18 14.34 5.42
CA GLY A 401 -5.63 15.61 5.99
C GLY A 401 -4.47 16.54 6.37
N ILE A 402 -3.44 16.00 7.05
CA ILE A 402 -2.22 16.77 7.40
C ILE A 402 -1.57 17.34 6.14
N ALA A 403 -1.37 16.51 5.11
CA ALA A 403 -0.79 16.94 3.84
C ALA A 403 -1.62 18.06 3.19
N GLY A 404 -2.96 17.95 3.22
CA GLY A 404 -3.85 18.99 2.70
C GLY A 404 -3.66 20.33 3.40
N ASP A 405 -3.64 20.34 4.74
CA ASP A 405 -3.44 21.55 5.55
C ASP A 405 -2.05 22.17 5.30
N VAL A 406 -0.99 21.34 5.29
CA VAL A 406 0.39 21.79 5.07
C VAL A 406 0.57 22.35 3.66
N ILE A 407 0.07 21.66 2.64
CA ILE A 407 0.15 22.10 1.24
C ILE A 407 -0.60 23.41 1.05
N ALA A 408 -1.78 23.60 1.67
CA ALA A 408 -2.55 24.84 1.59
C ALA A 408 -1.74 26.05 2.09
N ALA A 409 -0.95 25.88 3.15
CA ALA A 409 -0.04 26.93 3.63
C ALA A 409 1.19 27.09 2.71
N TRP A 410 1.78 26.00 2.25
CA TRP A 410 2.97 25.97 1.41
C TRP A 410 2.78 26.75 0.10
N VAL A 411 1.71 26.48 -0.64
CA VAL A 411 1.49 27.05 -1.98
C VAL A 411 1.25 28.56 -1.99
N GLN A 412 0.99 29.18 -0.82
CA GLN A 412 0.83 30.64 -0.71
C GLN A 412 2.13 31.39 -1.04
N SER A 413 3.27 30.81 -0.67
CA SER A 413 4.59 31.43 -0.89
C SER A 413 5.45 30.67 -1.90
N ALA A 414 5.08 29.46 -2.28
CA ALA A 414 5.85 28.64 -3.20
C ALA A 414 5.85 29.23 -4.62
N PRO A 415 7.02 29.35 -5.27
CA PRO A 415 7.09 29.82 -6.64
C PRO A 415 6.53 28.77 -7.61
N SER A 416 5.93 29.23 -8.71
CA SER A 416 5.64 28.40 -9.87
C SER A 416 6.89 28.34 -10.75
N VAL A 417 7.48 27.15 -10.89
CA VAL A 417 8.67 26.91 -11.71
C VAL A 417 8.27 26.06 -12.91
N ALA A 418 8.74 26.44 -14.10
CA ALA A 418 8.49 25.66 -15.30
C ALA A 418 9.33 24.36 -15.29
N ALA A 419 8.76 23.29 -15.83
CA ALA A 419 9.52 22.07 -16.08
C ALA A 419 10.58 22.28 -17.17
N ASP A 420 11.68 21.54 -17.10
CA ASP A 420 12.67 21.48 -18.16
C ASP A 420 12.07 20.76 -19.38
N GLU A 421 11.89 21.50 -20.49
CA GLU A 421 11.35 20.93 -21.73
C GLU A 421 12.21 19.81 -22.32
N ALA A 422 13.53 19.84 -22.12
CA ALA A 422 14.42 18.79 -22.62
C ALA A 422 14.16 17.49 -21.86
N ALA A 423 14.03 17.57 -20.52
CA ALA A 423 13.66 16.43 -19.68
C ALA A 423 12.26 15.90 -20.05
N VAL A 424 11.28 16.77 -20.29
CA VAL A 424 9.95 16.34 -20.75
C VAL A 424 10.02 15.53 -22.05
N ARG A 425 10.78 16.01 -23.06
CA ARG A 425 10.95 15.32 -24.35
C ARG A 425 11.63 13.96 -24.17
N GLU A 426 12.63 13.89 -23.33
CA GLU A 426 13.34 12.64 -23.02
C GLU A 426 12.38 11.61 -22.41
N GLN A 427 11.58 12.03 -21.44
CA GLN A 427 10.62 11.13 -20.77
C GLN A 427 9.49 10.67 -21.71
N ILE A 428 8.99 11.55 -22.57
CA ILE A 428 8.03 11.16 -23.60
C ILE A 428 8.64 10.12 -24.54
N ALA A 429 9.86 10.37 -25.05
CA ALA A 429 10.56 9.44 -25.94
C ALA A 429 10.78 8.06 -25.29
N ARG A 430 11.16 8.05 -23.98
CA ARG A 430 11.25 6.81 -23.19
C ARG A 430 9.94 6.05 -23.18
N CYS A 431 8.84 6.73 -22.87
CA CYS A 431 7.51 6.11 -22.78
C CYS A 431 6.99 5.61 -24.12
N GLU A 432 7.27 6.33 -25.23
CA GLU A 432 6.82 5.95 -26.58
C GLU A 432 7.66 4.84 -27.21
N THR A 433 8.87 4.59 -26.71
CA THR A 433 9.78 3.58 -27.25
C THR A 433 9.13 2.21 -27.47
N PRO A 434 8.32 1.65 -26.53
CA PRO A 434 7.63 0.38 -26.75
C PRO A 434 6.60 0.41 -27.89
N LEU A 435 5.98 1.56 -28.17
CA LEU A 435 5.03 1.70 -29.29
C LEU A 435 5.70 1.65 -30.66
N LEU A 436 6.99 2.01 -30.72
CA LEU A 436 7.77 2.07 -31.96
C LEU A 436 8.43 0.73 -32.32
N ARG A 437 8.32 -0.26 -31.45
CA ARG A 437 8.88 -1.59 -31.65
C ARG A 437 7.85 -2.56 -32.17
N GLU A 438 8.27 -3.39 -33.11
CA GLU A 438 7.49 -4.54 -33.58
C GLU A 438 8.03 -5.82 -32.93
N GLY A 439 7.14 -6.63 -32.35
CA GLY A 439 7.50 -7.92 -31.74
C GLY A 439 8.17 -7.77 -30.36
N GLY A 440 9.06 -8.71 -30.04
CA GLY A 440 9.70 -8.84 -28.74
C GLY A 440 8.92 -9.74 -27.76
N PRO A 441 9.40 -9.89 -26.51
CA PRO A 441 8.73 -10.71 -25.50
C PRO A 441 7.38 -10.12 -25.08
N SER A 442 6.45 -10.99 -24.68
CA SER A 442 5.17 -10.57 -24.14
C SER A 442 5.35 -9.89 -22.77
N VAL A 443 4.90 -8.63 -22.65
CA VAL A 443 4.95 -7.91 -21.37
C VAL A 443 4.17 -8.64 -20.27
N PHE A 444 3.08 -9.32 -20.60
CA PHE A 444 2.30 -10.09 -19.64
C PHE A 444 3.06 -11.33 -19.15
N ALA A 445 3.82 -12.00 -20.03
CA ALA A 445 4.70 -13.10 -19.62
C ALA A 445 5.84 -12.62 -18.71
N LEU A 446 6.44 -11.47 -19.02
CA LEU A 446 7.47 -10.86 -18.15
C LEU A 446 6.90 -10.48 -16.78
N ARG A 447 5.70 -9.89 -16.74
CA ARG A 447 4.98 -9.59 -15.50
C ARG A 447 4.75 -10.84 -14.65
N ASP A 448 4.32 -11.93 -15.29
CA ASP A 448 4.02 -13.17 -14.56
C ASP A 448 5.30 -13.83 -14.06
N ARG A 449 6.42 -13.73 -14.80
CA ARG A 449 7.76 -14.12 -14.31
C ARG A 449 8.20 -13.26 -13.11
N LEU A 450 8.03 -11.94 -13.17
CA LEU A 450 8.31 -11.06 -12.02
C LEU A 450 7.53 -11.51 -10.79
N ARG A 451 6.24 -11.78 -10.94
CA ARG A 451 5.37 -12.22 -9.85
C ARG A 451 5.83 -13.54 -9.23
N GLU A 452 6.24 -14.50 -10.05
CA GLU A 452 6.78 -15.78 -9.56
C GLU A 452 8.14 -15.59 -8.88
N THR A 453 9.06 -14.80 -9.45
CA THR A 453 10.35 -14.47 -8.85
C THR A 453 10.18 -13.84 -7.46
N MET A 454 9.35 -12.80 -7.35
CA MET A 454 9.13 -12.11 -6.07
C MET A 454 8.43 -13.00 -5.05
N TRP A 455 7.46 -13.81 -5.49
CA TRP A 455 6.75 -14.75 -4.61
C TRP A 455 7.67 -15.81 -4.02
N ARG A 456 8.49 -16.46 -4.86
CA ARG A 456 9.32 -17.59 -4.45
C ARG A 456 10.62 -17.16 -3.75
N LYS A 457 11.18 -15.99 -4.11
CA LYS A 457 12.55 -15.59 -3.70
C LYS A 457 12.61 -14.41 -2.75
N ALA A 458 11.62 -13.53 -2.78
CA ALA A 458 11.53 -12.35 -1.94
C ALA A 458 10.17 -12.24 -1.21
N GLY A 459 9.45 -13.36 -1.05
CA GLY A 459 8.12 -13.45 -0.46
C GLY A 459 8.13 -13.52 1.06
N VAL A 460 7.31 -14.42 1.61
CA VAL A 460 7.10 -14.59 3.07
C VAL A 460 8.33 -15.14 3.78
N VAL A 461 9.02 -16.11 3.16
CA VAL A 461 10.26 -16.72 3.68
C VAL A 461 11.37 -16.44 2.70
N ARG A 462 12.49 -15.91 3.18
CA ARG A 462 13.63 -15.42 2.39
C ARG A 462 14.93 -16.04 2.88
N ASN A 463 15.92 -16.12 2.01
CA ASN A 463 17.31 -16.40 2.37
C ASN A 463 18.26 -15.74 1.35
N GLN A 464 19.54 -15.65 1.69
CA GLN A 464 20.54 -14.97 0.87
C GLN A 464 20.58 -15.49 -0.57
N ALA A 465 20.66 -16.80 -0.75
CA ALA A 465 20.80 -17.40 -2.08
C ALA A 465 19.59 -17.09 -2.98
N GLN A 466 18.37 -17.15 -2.44
CA GLN A 466 17.15 -16.80 -3.17
C GLN A 466 17.07 -15.31 -3.51
N LEU A 467 17.45 -14.42 -2.58
CA LEU A 467 17.47 -12.99 -2.81
C LEU A 467 18.52 -12.58 -3.86
N GLU A 468 19.70 -13.18 -3.86
CA GLU A 468 20.72 -12.96 -4.89
C GLU A 468 20.26 -13.44 -6.29
N GLN A 469 19.59 -14.59 -6.34
CA GLN A 469 18.95 -15.07 -7.57
C GLN A 469 17.84 -14.11 -8.05
N ALA A 470 17.03 -13.58 -7.12
CA ALA A 470 16.02 -12.58 -7.46
C ALA A 470 16.64 -11.35 -8.12
N LEU A 471 17.75 -10.80 -7.58
CA LEU A 471 18.45 -9.67 -8.22
C LEU A 471 18.91 -10.00 -9.64
N THR A 472 19.45 -11.20 -9.86
CA THR A 472 19.86 -11.63 -11.19
C THR A 472 18.70 -11.66 -12.16
N GLU A 473 17.58 -12.28 -11.77
CA GLU A 473 16.38 -12.36 -12.59
C GLU A 473 15.71 -11.00 -12.85
N LEU A 474 15.77 -10.07 -11.88
CA LEU A 474 15.28 -8.69 -12.08
C LEU A 474 16.09 -7.95 -13.16
N VAL A 475 17.42 -8.16 -13.23
CA VAL A 475 18.27 -7.60 -14.28
C VAL A 475 17.92 -8.19 -15.65
N GLU A 476 17.71 -9.50 -15.73
CA GLU A 476 17.26 -10.17 -16.95
C GLU A 476 15.92 -9.64 -17.42
N LEU A 477 14.92 -9.57 -16.52
CA LEU A 477 13.59 -9.03 -16.81
C LEU A 477 13.65 -7.58 -17.32
N ARG A 478 14.52 -6.74 -16.75
CA ARG A 478 14.73 -5.36 -17.19
C ARG A 478 15.33 -5.32 -18.61
N THR A 479 16.27 -6.21 -18.90
CA THR A 479 16.88 -6.34 -20.24
C THR A 479 15.86 -6.77 -21.29
N GLU A 480 14.99 -7.73 -20.95
CA GLU A 480 13.92 -8.19 -21.83
C GLU A 480 12.81 -7.15 -21.99
N LEU A 481 12.45 -6.42 -20.91
CA LEU A 481 11.48 -5.31 -20.97
C LEU A 481 11.92 -4.23 -21.96
N ALA A 482 13.23 -3.95 -22.01
CA ALA A 482 13.80 -3.02 -22.97
C ALA A 482 13.60 -3.44 -24.45
N GLN A 483 13.20 -4.69 -24.71
CA GLN A 483 12.92 -5.22 -26.05
C GLN A 483 11.43 -5.36 -26.36
N VAL A 484 10.55 -5.11 -25.40
CA VAL A 484 9.09 -5.25 -25.56
C VAL A 484 8.58 -4.26 -26.62
N GLY A 485 7.79 -4.76 -27.57
CA GLY A 485 6.98 -3.96 -28.49
C GLY A 485 5.50 -3.98 -28.08
N CYS A 486 4.85 -2.82 -28.21
CA CYS A 486 3.44 -2.64 -27.89
C CYS A 486 2.66 -2.13 -29.10
N PRO A 487 2.45 -2.97 -30.13
CA PRO A 487 1.78 -2.55 -31.37
C PRO A 487 0.31 -2.19 -31.12
N GLY A 488 -0.33 -1.51 -32.06
CA GLY A 488 -1.77 -1.19 -32.03
C GLY A 488 -2.07 0.27 -31.72
N GLY A 489 -1.05 1.13 -31.65
CA GLY A 489 -1.22 2.57 -31.39
C GLY A 489 -1.39 2.92 -29.90
N PRO A 490 -1.55 4.21 -29.55
CA PRO A 490 -1.54 4.65 -28.17
C PRO A 490 -2.89 4.59 -27.43
N LEU A 491 -4.02 4.48 -28.17
CA LEU A 491 -5.38 4.54 -27.59
C LEU A 491 -5.70 3.26 -26.80
N TYR A 492 -5.93 3.39 -25.50
CA TYR A 492 -6.23 2.26 -24.59
C TYR A 492 -5.30 1.05 -24.78
N ASN A 493 -4.03 1.28 -25.10
CA ASN A 493 -3.08 0.21 -25.30
C ASN A 493 -2.67 -0.45 -23.97
N LEU A 494 -3.32 -1.58 -23.65
CA LEU A 494 -3.08 -2.30 -22.40
C LEU A 494 -1.65 -2.86 -22.29
N ALA A 495 -1.05 -3.28 -23.41
CA ALA A 495 0.33 -3.77 -23.41
C ALA A 495 1.31 -2.63 -23.09
N TRP A 496 1.10 -1.44 -23.65
CA TRP A 496 1.89 -0.25 -23.35
C TRP A 496 1.76 0.16 -21.88
N SER A 497 0.51 0.25 -21.37
CA SER A 497 0.28 0.54 -19.96
C SER A 497 0.92 -0.51 -19.04
N ALA A 498 0.88 -1.79 -19.42
CA ALA A 498 1.53 -2.87 -18.67
C ALA A 498 3.06 -2.77 -18.70
N ALA A 499 3.67 -2.31 -19.81
CA ALA A 499 5.11 -2.10 -19.91
C ALA A 499 5.58 -1.00 -18.94
N LEU A 500 4.85 0.13 -18.88
CA LEU A 500 5.13 1.20 -17.94
C LEU A 500 4.89 0.77 -16.46
N ASN A 501 3.90 -0.08 -16.21
CA ASN A 501 3.70 -0.67 -14.88
C ASN A 501 4.83 -1.62 -14.48
N LEU A 502 5.32 -2.41 -15.43
CA LEU A 502 6.39 -3.38 -15.18
C LEU A 502 7.71 -2.68 -14.88
N GLU A 503 7.99 -1.54 -15.53
CA GLU A 503 9.16 -0.70 -15.22
C GLU A 503 9.14 -0.25 -13.75
N ASN A 504 8.01 0.31 -13.27
CA ASN A 504 7.84 0.72 -11.89
C ASN A 504 7.95 -0.46 -10.91
N ALA A 505 7.31 -1.58 -11.24
CA ALA A 505 7.36 -2.77 -10.40
C ALA A 505 8.77 -3.35 -10.29
N LEU A 506 9.59 -3.29 -11.35
CA LEU A 506 10.99 -3.72 -11.33
C LEU A 506 11.85 -2.80 -10.44
N ASP A 507 11.67 -1.48 -10.51
CA ASP A 507 12.39 -0.53 -9.64
C ASP A 507 12.11 -0.81 -8.16
N VAL A 508 10.84 -0.98 -7.80
CA VAL A 508 10.43 -1.25 -6.42
C VAL A 508 10.82 -2.65 -5.97
N SER A 509 10.73 -3.66 -6.85
CA SER A 509 11.18 -5.03 -6.54
C SER A 509 12.67 -5.09 -6.25
N GLU A 510 13.50 -4.37 -7.02
CA GLU A 510 14.93 -4.26 -6.76
C GLU A 510 15.21 -3.62 -5.39
N ALA A 511 14.49 -2.55 -5.04
CA ALA A 511 14.60 -1.90 -3.74
C ALA A 511 14.25 -2.87 -2.59
N ILE A 512 13.14 -3.62 -2.72
CA ILE A 512 12.73 -4.64 -1.75
C ILE A 512 13.83 -5.68 -1.54
N VAL A 513 14.37 -6.24 -2.63
CA VAL A 513 15.36 -7.32 -2.54
C VAL A 513 16.67 -6.81 -1.97
N ARG A 514 17.13 -5.61 -2.34
CA ARG A 514 18.36 -5.00 -1.79
C ARG A 514 18.24 -4.74 -0.28
N CYS A 515 17.13 -4.18 0.18
CA CYS A 515 16.89 -3.98 1.61
C CYS A 515 16.77 -5.33 2.35
N ALA A 516 16.10 -6.33 1.77
CA ALA A 516 15.98 -7.67 2.34
C ALA A 516 17.34 -8.40 2.46
N LEU A 517 18.26 -8.19 1.54
CA LEU A 517 19.64 -8.70 1.62
C LEU A 517 20.45 -8.00 2.72
N ALA A 518 20.28 -6.69 2.85
CA ALA A 518 21.02 -5.87 3.81
C ALA A 518 20.60 -6.15 5.25
N ARG A 519 19.31 -6.45 5.51
CA ARG A 519 18.82 -6.79 6.85
C ARG A 519 19.05 -8.26 7.15
N GLN A 520 20.10 -8.57 7.90
CA GLN A 520 20.49 -9.92 8.28
C GLN A 520 19.91 -10.34 9.64
N GLU A 521 18.61 -10.20 9.77
CA GLU A 521 17.81 -10.63 10.93
C GLU A 521 16.41 -11.03 10.48
N SER A 522 15.57 -11.47 11.40
CA SER A 522 14.13 -11.65 11.22
C SER A 522 13.35 -10.71 12.13
N ARG A 523 12.44 -9.86 11.54
CA ARG A 523 11.67 -8.86 12.29
C ARG A 523 10.33 -8.60 11.59
N GLY A 524 9.22 -8.83 12.29
CA GLY A 524 7.88 -8.61 11.75
C GLY A 524 7.63 -9.35 10.43
N ALA A 525 7.28 -8.62 9.38
CA ALA A 525 7.03 -9.19 8.05
C ALA A 525 8.29 -9.64 7.31
N HIS A 526 9.47 -9.22 7.73
CA HIS A 526 10.74 -9.66 7.15
C HIS A 526 11.25 -10.90 7.88
N TYR A 527 11.19 -12.06 7.23
CA TYR A 527 11.71 -13.32 7.79
C TYR A 527 12.80 -13.92 6.92
N ARG A 528 13.98 -14.09 7.50
CA ARG A 528 15.17 -14.72 6.92
C ARG A 528 15.39 -16.09 7.54
N SER A 529 15.25 -17.15 6.76
CA SER A 529 15.50 -18.53 7.27
C SER A 529 16.97 -18.79 7.59
N ASP A 530 17.88 -18.02 7.01
CA ASP A 530 19.31 -18.03 7.31
C ASP A 530 19.72 -17.11 8.48
N PHE A 531 18.84 -16.20 8.89
CA PHE A 531 18.97 -15.32 10.06
C PHE A 531 17.62 -15.27 10.81
N PRO A 532 17.18 -16.38 11.45
CA PRO A 532 15.81 -16.49 11.97
C PRO A 532 15.55 -15.65 13.22
N GLU A 533 16.60 -15.21 13.91
CA GLU A 533 16.50 -14.46 15.14
C GLU A 533 16.47 -12.94 14.88
N ARG A 534 15.86 -12.20 15.80
CA ARG A 534 15.89 -10.74 15.86
C ARG A 534 17.23 -10.29 16.44
N ASN A 535 17.81 -9.25 15.88
CA ASN A 535 19.08 -8.68 16.34
C ASN A 535 18.94 -7.17 16.55
N ASP A 536 18.62 -6.75 17.80
CA ASP A 536 18.44 -5.34 18.14
C ASP A 536 19.76 -4.57 18.22
N GLU A 537 20.90 -5.23 18.43
CA GLU A 537 22.19 -4.56 18.53
C GLU A 537 22.61 -3.96 17.19
N GLU A 538 22.39 -4.67 16.09
CA GLU A 538 22.79 -4.24 14.74
C GLU A 538 21.65 -3.67 13.92
N PHE A 539 20.44 -4.23 14.05
CA PHE A 539 19.34 -3.98 13.12
C PHE A 539 18.13 -3.24 13.72
N LEU A 540 18.20 -2.73 14.95
CA LEU A 540 17.19 -1.76 15.42
C LEU A 540 17.43 -0.39 14.78
N CYS A 541 17.32 -0.37 13.45
CA CYS A 541 17.55 0.79 12.60
C CYS A 541 16.69 0.72 11.34
N ASN A 542 16.37 1.86 10.73
CA ASN A 542 15.75 1.90 9.42
C ASN A 542 16.80 1.67 8.32
N LEU A 543 16.41 1.04 7.22
CA LEU A 543 17.22 0.91 6.01
C LEU A 543 16.82 1.99 5.01
N ILE A 544 17.77 2.84 4.65
CA ILE A 544 17.59 3.96 3.72
C ILE A 544 18.21 3.63 2.37
N LEU A 545 17.47 3.88 1.29
CA LEU A 545 17.91 3.66 -0.08
C LEU A 545 17.62 4.90 -0.93
N THR A 546 18.60 5.34 -1.71
CA THR A 546 18.40 6.38 -2.73
C THR A 546 18.79 5.86 -4.11
N HIS A 547 18.29 6.49 -5.17
CA HIS A 547 18.60 6.08 -6.53
C HIS A 547 20.10 6.17 -6.84
N ALA A 548 20.80 7.14 -6.26
CA ALA A 548 22.23 7.34 -6.41
C ALA A 548 23.07 6.36 -5.57
N GLN A 549 22.54 5.88 -4.45
CA GLN A 549 23.22 4.96 -3.52
C GLN A 549 22.40 3.69 -3.39
N ARG A 550 22.82 2.64 -4.10
CA ARG A 550 22.08 1.39 -4.20
C ARG A 550 22.46 0.26 -3.23
N PRO A 551 23.55 0.25 -2.47
CA PRO A 551 23.51 -0.46 -1.19
C PRO A 551 22.72 0.36 -0.18
N PRO A 552 21.71 -0.25 0.51
CA PRO A 552 20.98 0.43 1.58
C PRO A 552 21.92 0.85 2.71
N GLN A 553 21.60 1.98 3.35
CA GLN A 553 22.33 2.49 4.51
C GLN A 553 21.49 2.32 5.78
N MET A 554 22.13 2.06 6.90
CA MET A 554 21.48 2.00 8.20
C MET A 554 21.33 3.41 8.77
N GLN A 555 20.12 3.74 9.24
CA GLN A 555 19.78 4.98 9.92
C GLN A 555 19.22 4.67 11.30
N ALA A 556 19.83 5.23 12.33
CA ALA A 556 19.35 5.07 13.70
C ALA A 556 17.92 5.60 13.86
N ILE A 557 17.12 4.90 14.66
CA ILE A 557 15.76 5.32 15.00
C ILE A 557 15.83 6.23 16.24
N ASP A 558 15.10 7.35 16.22
CA ASP A 558 14.91 8.17 17.40
C ASP A 558 13.91 7.51 18.36
N MET A 559 14.42 7.04 19.51
CA MET A 559 13.67 6.42 20.61
C MET A 559 13.24 7.44 21.67
N GLY A 560 13.18 8.73 21.35
CA GLY A 560 12.95 9.80 22.30
C GLY A 560 11.61 9.76 23.04
N ARG A 561 10.58 9.09 22.48
CA ARG A 561 9.27 8.94 23.13
C ARG A 561 9.16 7.66 23.96
N MET A 562 9.68 6.55 23.46
CA MET A 562 9.54 5.25 24.11
C MET A 562 10.62 4.28 23.63
N SER A 563 11.21 3.50 24.55
CA SER A 563 12.14 2.42 24.21
C SER A 563 11.60 1.05 24.63
N PRO A 564 12.06 -0.05 24.02
CA PRO A 564 11.69 -1.41 24.45
C PRO A 564 11.98 -1.67 25.94
N GLU A 565 13.03 -1.06 26.47
CA GLU A 565 13.49 -1.22 27.85
C GLU A 565 12.54 -0.56 28.87
N ASN A 566 11.80 0.47 28.47
CA ASN A 566 10.86 1.19 29.33
C ASN A 566 9.52 0.46 29.53
N LEU A 567 9.34 -0.69 28.89
CA LEU A 567 8.11 -1.51 28.93
C LEU A 567 8.31 -2.88 29.56
N ALA A 568 9.51 -3.18 30.07
CA ALA A 568 9.85 -4.45 30.74
C ALA A 568 9.43 -4.45 32.24
#